data_3da51b1986326ec6602596d943f53ed8
#
_entry.id   3da51b1986326ec6602596d943f53ed8
#
_cell.length_a   1.000
_cell.length_b   1.000
_cell.length_c   1.000
_cell.angle_alpha   90.00
_cell.angle_beta   90.00
_cell.angle_gamma   90.00
#
_symmetry.space_group_name_H-M   'P 1'
#
loop_
_entity.id
_entity.type
_entity.pdbx_description
1 polymer ?
#
loop_
_entity_poly.entity_id
_entity_poly.type
_entity_poly.pdbx_seq_one_letter_code
_entity_poly.pdbx_strand_id
1 'polypeptide(L)'
;MAEELFTPHNIIVTGGCGFIGSNFVHYVYNNHPDVHVTVLDALTYAGNLENIRGILGDRVEFVHGNICDAELLDKIVPGHDAIVHYAAESHNDNSIANPEPFLKTNVEGTFRLLEAARKYDCLLYT
;
A
#
# COMPACT_ATOMS: atom_id res chain seq x y z
N MET A 1 -20.98 -25.86 3.17
CA MET A 1 -21.07 -24.53 3.46
C MET A 1 -20.54 -23.79 2.34
N ALA A 2 -21.22 -22.91 2.09
CA ALA A 2 -20.81 -22.25 0.95
C ALA A 2 -20.23 -20.92 1.26
N GLU A 3 -19.54 -20.86 2.34
CA GLU A 3 -18.93 -19.63 2.59
C GLU A 3 -17.82 -19.40 1.66
N GLU A 4 -17.96 -18.44 0.81
CA GLU A 4 -16.86 -18.08 -0.06
C GLU A 4 -16.08 -16.99 0.60
N LEU A 5 -14.86 -17.30 0.95
CA LEU A 5 -13.96 -16.30 1.45
C LEU A 5 -13.47 -15.46 0.29
N PHE A 6 -13.44 -14.14 0.47
CA PHE A 6 -12.87 -13.26 -0.54
C PHE A 6 -11.40 -13.59 -0.70
N THR A 7 -10.99 -13.87 -1.93
CA THR A 7 -9.59 -14.19 -2.23
C THR A 7 -9.11 -13.21 -3.29
N PRO A 8 -8.43 -12.15 -2.91
CA PRO A 8 -7.94 -11.17 -3.89
C PRO A 8 -6.80 -11.76 -4.72
N HIS A 9 -6.75 -11.38 -5.97
CA HIS A 9 -5.68 -11.81 -6.88
C HIS A 9 -4.72 -10.67 -7.19
N ASN A 10 -5.17 -9.42 -7.11
CA ASN A 10 -4.34 -8.26 -7.41
C ASN A 10 -4.51 -7.26 -6.28
N ILE A 11 -3.47 -7.07 -5.49
CA ILE A 11 -3.55 -6.17 -4.34
C ILE A 11 -2.54 -5.04 -4.46
N ILE A 12 -2.91 -3.89 -3.91
CA ILE A 12 -1.99 -2.78 -3.72
C ILE A 12 -1.61 -2.75 -2.26
N VAL A 13 -0.32 -2.65 -1.97
CA VAL A 13 0.16 -2.52 -0.60
C VAL A 13 0.81 -1.14 -0.49
N THR A 14 0.17 -0.23 0.23
CA THR A 14 0.76 1.07 0.48
C THR A 14 1.72 0.98 1.64
N GLY A 15 2.87 1.64 1.53
CA GLY A 15 3.89 1.54 2.56
C GLY A 15 4.57 0.18 2.58
N GLY A 16 4.58 -0.51 1.44
CA GLY A 16 5.13 -1.86 1.35
C GLY A 16 6.64 -1.93 1.46
N CYS A 17 7.33 -0.78 1.47
CA CYS A 17 8.77 -0.75 1.69
C CYS A 17 9.14 -0.48 3.15
N GLY A 18 8.16 -0.21 4.01
CA GLY A 18 8.38 -0.05 5.43
C GLY A 18 8.60 -1.40 6.10
N PHE A 19 8.90 -1.38 7.41
CA PHE A 19 9.20 -2.61 8.12
C PHE A 19 8.02 -3.59 8.12
N ILE A 20 6.86 -3.13 8.55
CA ILE A 20 5.69 -4.02 8.64
C ILE A 20 5.16 -4.35 7.25
N GLY A 21 5.06 -3.33 6.39
CA GLY A 21 4.54 -3.53 5.04
C GLY A 21 5.38 -4.49 4.22
N SER A 22 6.70 -4.37 4.30
CA SER A 22 7.58 -5.26 3.54
C SER A 22 7.47 -6.70 4.03
N ASN A 23 7.33 -6.90 5.34
CA ASN A 23 7.12 -8.23 5.88
C ASN A 23 5.82 -8.84 5.37
N PHE A 24 4.77 -8.03 5.24
CA PHE A 24 3.52 -8.50 4.68
C PHE A 24 3.70 -8.88 3.21
N VAL A 25 4.41 -8.05 2.44
CA VAL A 25 4.64 -8.35 1.03
C VAL A 25 5.41 -9.67 0.87
N HIS A 26 6.45 -9.86 1.68
CA HIS A 26 7.20 -11.11 1.64
C HIS A 26 6.32 -12.30 2.02
N TYR A 27 5.46 -12.14 3.01
CA TYR A 27 4.55 -13.21 3.40
C TYR A 27 3.64 -13.61 2.25
N VAL A 28 3.04 -12.63 1.57
CA VAL A 28 2.16 -12.92 0.44
C VAL A 28 2.95 -13.57 -0.68
N TYR A 29 4.12 -13.06 -0.97
CA TYR A 29 4.96 -13.61 -2.03
C TYR A 29 5.28 -15.08 -1.78
N ASN A 30 5.61 -15.42 -0.55
CA ASN A 30 6.04 -16.78 -0.21
C ASN A 30 4.88 -17.76 -0.01
N ASN A 31 3.70 -17.27 0.38
CA ASN A 31 2.62 -18.15 0.77
C ASN A 31 1.40 -18.11 -0.15
N HIS A 32 1.33 -17.12 -1.03
CA HIS A 32 0.18 -16.97 -1.93
C HIS A 32 0.66 -16.73 -3.35
N PRO A 33 1.09 -17.81 -4.04
CA PRO A 33 1.73 -17.66 -5.36
C PRO A 33 0.81 -17.12 -6.45
N ASP A 34 -0.51 -17.13 -6.23
CA ASP A 34 -1.45 -16.66 -7.23
C ASP A 34 -1.76 -15.16 -7.08
N VAL A 35 -1.14 -14.48 -6.12
CA VAL A 35 -1.44 -13.08 -5.84
C VAL A 35 -0.38 -12.17 -6.44
N HIS A 36 -0.83 -11.15 -7.17
CA HIS A 36 0.03 -10.07 -7.65
C HIS A 36 -0.02 -8.92 -6.68
N VAL A 37 1.13 -8.34 -6.41
CA VAL A 37 1.26 -7.24 -5.45
C VAL A 37 1.85 -6.02 -6.15
N THR A 38 1.16 -4.90 -6.05
CA THR A 38 1.71 -3.61 -6.46
C THR A 38 2.04 -2.84 -5.19
N VAL A 39 3.31 -2.56 -4.98
CA VAL A 39 3.75 -1.82 -3.80
C VAL A 39 3.79 -0.34 -4.14
N LEU A 40 3.03 0.47 -3.42
CA LEU A 40 3.04 1.92 -3.56
C LEU A 40 3.70 2.51 -2.33
N ASP A 41 4.82 3.19 -2.51
CA ASP A 41 5.55 3.76 -1.39
C ASP A 41 6.23 5.05 -1.83
N ALA A 42 6.17 6.06 -0.98
CA ALA A 42 6.80 7.34 -1.26
C ALA A 42 8.28 7.32 -0.90
N LEU A 43 8.75 6.26 -0.24
CA LEU A 43 10.14 6.11 0.18
C LEU A 43 10.60 7.27 1.06
N THR A 44 9.74 7.65 2.00
CA THR A 44 10.13 8.61 3.02
C THR A 44 11.06 7.91 4.02
N TYR A 45 11.38 8.57 5.13
CA TYR A 45 12.38 8.02 6.04
C TYR A 45 12.08 6.62 6.56
N ALA A 46 10.83 6.18 6.51
CA ALA A 46 10.46 4.84 6.98
C ALA A 46 10.53 3.78 5.88
N GLY A 47 10.63 4.18 4.62
CA GLY A 47 10.58 3.25 3.51
C GLY A 47 11.94 2.99 2.91
N ASN A 48 12.20 1.73 2.56
CA ASN A 48 13.47 1.34 1.96
C ASN A 48 13.20 0.27 0.90
N LEU A 49 13.49 0.60 -0.36
CA LEU A 49 13.25 -0.31 -1.48
C LEU A 49 14.03 -1.62 -1.32
N GLU A 50 15.17 -1.59 -0.62
CA GLU A 50 15.93 -2.82 -0.39
C GLU A 50 15.13 -3.87 0.34
N ASN A 51 14.14 -3.46 1.13
CA ASN A 51 13.31 -4.40 1.88
C ASN A 51 12.53 -5.36 0.97
N ILE A 52 12.27 -4.96 -0.28
CA ILE A 52 11.53 -5.82 -1.21
C ILE A 52 12.28 -6.08 -2.51
N ARG A 53 13.52 -5.56 -2.63
CA ARG A 53 14.25 -5.65 -3.90
C ARG A 53 14.40 -7.09 -4.39
N GLY A 54 14.62 -8.02 -3.48
CA GLY A 54 14.87 -9.41 -3.84
C GLY A 54 13.67 -10.15 -4.41
N ILE A 55 12.47 -9.62 -4.24
CA ILE A 55 11.26 -10.27 -4.72
C ILE A 55 10.55 -9.48 -5.82
N LEU A 56 11.15 -8.38 -6.26
CA LEU A 56 10.58 -7.63 -7.39
C LEU A 56 10.66 -8.46 -8.66
N GLY A 57 9.61 -8.46 -9.45
CA GLY A 57 9.56 -9.22 -10.70
C GLY A 57 8.14 -9.38 -11.19
N ASP A 58 7.82 -10.61 -11.62
CA ASP A 58 6.55 -10.86 -12.29
C ASP A 58 5.34 -10.64 -11.40
N ARG A 59 5.46 -10.93 -10.10
CA ARG A 59 4.31 -10.86 -9.20
C ARG A 59 4.36 -9.70 -8.22
N VAL A 60 5.50 -9.02 -8.10
CA VAL A 60 5.64 -7.88 -7.20
C VAL A 60 6.21 -6.72 -7.98
N GLU A 61 5.43 -5.64 -8.09
CA GLU A 61 5.84 -4.43 -8.78
C GLU A 61 5.96 -3.30 -7.78
N PHE A 62 6.85 -2.37 -8.07
CA PHE A 62 7.03 -1.20 -7.23
C PHE A 62 6.61 0.07 -7.97
N VAL A 63 5.79 0.90 -7.33
CA VAL A 63 5.41 2.21 -7.82
C VAL A 63 5.86 3.23 -6.79
N HIS A 64 6.73 4.15 -7.20
CA HIS A 64 7.16 5.23 -6.32
C HIS A 64 6.14 6.35 -6.41
N GLY A 65 5.48 6.65 -5.31
CA GLY A 65 4.47 7.69 -5.31
C GLY A 65 3.84 7.87 -3.94
N ASN A 66 3.00 8.90 -3.88
CA ASN A 66 2.35 9.31 -2.64
C ASN A 66 0.87 8.97 -2.69
N ILE A 67 0.33 8.44 -1.59
CA ILE A 67 -1.11 8.11 -1.54
C ILE A 67 -2.00 9.35 -1.65
N CYS A 68 -1.44 10.53 -1.47
CA CYS A 68 -2.19 11.78 -1.63
C CYS A 68 -2.32 12.19 -3.09
N ASP A 69 -1.66 11.50 -4.02
CA ASP A 69 -1.68 11.81 -5.44
C ASP A 69 -2.89 11.14 -6.10
N ALA A 70 -3.99 11.88 -6.23
CA ALA A 70 -5.23 11.33 -6.76
C ALA A 70 -5.08 10.87 -8.20
N GLU A 71 -4.28 11.57 -9.01
CA GLU A 71 -4.08 11.15 -10.40
C GLU A 71 -3.35 9.82 -10.48
N LEU A 72 -2.36 9.62 -9.62
CA LEU A 72 -1.64 8.37 -9.57
C LEU A 72 -2.57 7.22 -9.15
N LEU A 73 -3.41 7.47 -8.14
CA LEU A 73 -4.35 6.45 -7.69
C LEU A 73 -5.34 6.09 -8.80
N ASP A 74 -5.77 7.07 -9.60
CA ASP A 74 -6.67 6.79 -10.71
C ASP A 74 -6.00 5.91 -11.77
N LYS A 75 -4.68 5.89 -11.83
CA LYS A 75 -3.96 5.06 -12.78
C LYS A 75 -3.73 3.65 -12.26
N ILE A 76 -3.45 3.51 -10.95
CA ILE A 76 -3.02 2.21 -10.44
C ILE A 76 -4.14 1.39 -9.78
N VAL A 77 -5.16 2.05 -9.21
CA VAL A 77 -6.20 1.31 -8.49
C VAL A 77 -7.09 0.46 -9.41
N PRO A 78 -7.45 0.94 -10.63
CA PRO A 78 -8.28 0.10 -11.50
C PRO A 78 -7.61 -1.25 -11.78
N GLY A 79 -8.40 -2.32 -11.69
CA GLY A 79 -7.90 -3.66 -11.92
C GLY A 79 -7.39 -4.36 -10.68
N HIS A 80 -7.33 -3.68 -9.55
CA HIS A 80 -6.94 -4.30 -8.30
C HIS A 80 -8.16 -4.62 -7.45
N ASP A 81 -8.05 -5.71 -6.69
CA ASP A 81 -9.17 -6.21 -5.87
C ASP A 81 -9.18 -5.61 -4.48
N ALA A 82 -8.01 -5.28 -3.97
CA ALA A 82 -7.91 -4.82 -2.58
C ALA A 82 -6.69 -3.92 -2.41
N ILE A 83 -6.80 -3.03 -1.43
CA ILE A 83 -5.70 -2.17 -1.00
C ILE A 83 -5.42 -2.49 0.46
N VAL A 84 -4.17 -2.80 0.77
CA VAL A 84 -3.73 -3.01 2.15
C VAL A 84 -2.87 -1.81 2.51
N HIS A 85 -3.32 -1.05 3.49
CA HIS A 85 -2.78 0.29 3.74
C HIS A 85 -1.85 0.29 4.94
N TYR A 86 -0.54 0.37 4.68
CA TYR A 86 0.48 0.53 5.72
C TYR A 86 1.16 1.88 5.64
N ALA A 87 0.85 2.70 4.64
CA ALA A 87 1.51 3.99 4.48
C ALA A 87 1.00 4.96 5.54
N ALA A 88 1.86 5.31 6.45
CA ALA A 88 1.54 6.25 7.51
C ALA A 88 2.84 6.80 8.07
N GLU A 89 2.81 8.06 8.47
CA GLU A 89 3.92 8.64 9.22
C GLU A 89 3.71 8.29 10.68
N SER A 90 4.65 7.55 11.25
CA SER A 90 4.46 7.03 12.60
C SER A 90 5.63 7.32 13.54
N HIS A 91 6.59 8.11 13.13
CA HIS A 91 7.77 8.41 13.94
C HIS A 91 7.42 9.56 14.89
N ASN A 92 7.22 9.25 16.16
CA ASN A 92 6.70 10.20 17.14
C ASN A 92 7.52 11.49 17.27
N ASP A 93 8.83 11.38 17.28
CA ASP A 93 9.67 12.57 17.42
C ASP A 93 9.46 13.53 16.26
N ASN A 94 9.32 12.99 15.08
CA ASN A 94 9.07 13.83 13.90
C ASN A 94 7.67 14.43 13.92
N SER A 95 6.68 13.73 14.49
CA SER A 95 5.32 14.26 14.54
C SER A 95 5.23 15.45 15.50
N ILE A 96 6.03 15.44 16.57
CA ILE A 96 6.06 16.56 17.49
C ILE A 96 6.76 17.78 16.87
N ALA A 97 7.88 17.54 16.21
CA ALA A 97 8.67 18.62 15.60
C ALA A 97 8.03 19.17 14.35
N ASN A 98 7.35 18.31 13.56
CA ASN A 98 6.79 18.70 12.28
C ASN A 98 5.52 17.90 12.02
N PRO A 99 4.36 18.36 12.54
CA PRO A 99 3.12 17.59 12.47
C PRO A 99 2.46 17.59 11.08
N GLU A 100 2.80 18.53 10.22
CA GLU A 100 2.10 18.64 8.95
C GLU A 100 2.21 17.40 8.06
N PRO A 101 3.39 16.77 7.89
CA PRO A 101 3.46 15.55 7.09
C PRO A 101 2.59 14.42 7.65
N PHE A 102 2.45 14.35 8.97
CA PHE A 102 1.60 13.33 9.58
C PHE A 102 0.14 13.58 9.28
N LEU A 103 -0.30 14.83 9.36
CA LEU A 103 -1.67 15.17 9.01
C LEU A 103 -1.92 14.89 7.54
N LYS A 104 -1.00 15.27 6.67
CA LYS A 104 -1.18 15.07 5.26
C LYS A 104 -1.24 13.58 4.90
N THR A 105 -0.29 12.80 5.38
CA THR A 105 -0.25 11.38 5.04
C THR A 105 -1.36 10.59 5.70
N ASN A 106 -1.58 10.81 7.00
CA ASN A 106 -2.51 9.98 7.76
C ASN A 106 -3.96 10.36 7.56
N VAL A 107 -4.26 11.62 7.23
CA VAL A 107 -5.63 12.06 7.05
C VAL A 107 -5.96 12.19 5.56
N GLU A 108 -5.24 13.04 4.85
CA GLU A 108 -5.53 13.27 3.44
C GLU A 108 -5.26 12.03 2.59
N GLY A 109 -4.15 11.34 2.84
CA GLY A 109 -3.81 10.14 2.09
C GLY A 109 -4.85 9.05 2.26
N THR A 110 -5.28 8.82 3.50
CA THR A 110 -6.32 7.82 3.76
C THR A 110 -7.62 8.21 3.08
N PHE A 111 -7.96 9.50 3.08
CA PHE A 111 -9.15 9.98 2.39
C PHE A 111 -9.07 9.68 0.90
N ARG A 112 -7.91 9.94 0.28
CA ARG A 112 -7.74 9.68 -1.15
C ARG A 112 -7.86 8.21 -1.48
N LEU A 113 -7.32 7.35 -0.61
CA LEU A 113 -7.44 5.90 -0.80
C LEU A 113 -8.88 5.44 -0.68
N LEU A 114 -9.61 5.98 0.29
CA LEU A 114 -11.04 5.65 0.44
C LEU A 114 -11.83 6.07 -0.79
N GLU A 115 -11.55 7.26 -1.33
CA GLU A 115 -12.21 7.71 -2.54
C GLU A 115 -11.92 6.80 -3.72
N ALA A 116 -10.66 6.42 -3.88
CA ALA A 116 -10.27 5.55 -4.99
C ALA A 116 -10.87 4.15 -4.82
N ALA A 117 -10.86 3.62 -3.61
CA ALA A 117 -11.43 2.30 -3.36
C ALA A 117 -12.93 2.28 -3.68
N ARG A 118 -13.65 3.34 -3.29
CA ARG A 118 -15.06 3.45 -3.59
C ARG A 118 -15.31 3.59 -5.09
N LYS A 119 -14.48 4.42 -5.74
CA LYS A 119 -14.67 4.71 -7.16
C LYS A 119 -14.43 3.48 -8.04
N TYR A 120 -13.48 2.63 -7.66
CA TYR A 120 -13.10 1.49 -8.47
C TYR A 120 -13.51 0.15 -7.85
N ASP A 121 -14.39 0.19 -6.85
CA ASP A 121 -14.95 -1.01 -6.23
C ASP A 121 -13.86 -1.94 -5.72
N CYS A 122 -12.94 -1.37 -4.96
CA CYS A 122 -11.79 -2.08 -4.40
C CYS A 122 -11.93 -2.10 -2.88
N LEU A 123 -11.63 -3.22 -2.24
CA LEU A 123 -11.66 -3.28 -0.78
C LEU A 123 -10.45 -2.58 -0.19
N LEU A 124 -10.64 -2.00 0.99
CA LEU A 124 -9.55 -1.29 1.68
C LEU A 124 -9.38 -1.85 3.08
N TYR A 125 -8.17 -2.29 3.38
CA TYR A 125 -7.77 -2.79 4.70
C TYR A 125 -6.72 -1.87 5.27
N THR A 126 -6.87 -1.47 6.52
CA THR A 126 -5.91 -0.60 7.20
C THR A 126 -5.29 -1.29 8.40
#